data_402630a95aed80b5709224a45b9c3aa1
#
_entry.id   402630a95aed80b5709224a45b9c3aa1
#
_cell.length_a   1.000
_cell.length_b   1.000
_cell.length_c   1.000
_cell.angle_alpha   90.00
_cell.angle_beta   90.00
_cell.angle_gamma   90.00
#
_symmetry.space_group_name_H-M   'P 1'
#
loop_
_entity.id
_entity.type
_entity.pdbx_description
1 polymer ?
#
loop_
_entity_poly.entity_id
_entity_poly.type
_entity_poly.pdbx_seq_one_letter_code
_entity_poly.pdbx_strand_id
1 'polypeptide(L)'
;MPVTPSFDPDAIRRAVYARVDAVEEAIVEAYKVAALKMVRRAKQTNTYKDQTHKLRSSIGCVVFHRGREVYNYFEGEGGEKGSEGVSEGLAYARRVASEAGERAVIAVIVAGARYALYVEARGYDVITGSTYGFPDDLQEEMDLIAEGIKQQLGTL
;
A
#
# COMPACT_ATOMS: atom_id res chain seq x y z
N MET A 1 -47.27 25.81 -17.49
CA MET A 1 -47.19 24.71 -16.51
C MET A 1 -45.73 24.53 -16.14
N PRO A 2 -45.37 24.58 -14.87
CA PRO A 2 -43.99 24.26 -14.49
C PRO A 2 -43.75 22.75 -14.73
N VAL A 3 -42.72 22.43 -15.47
CA VAL A 3 -42.26 21.05 -15.65
C VAL A 3 -41.51 20.65 -14.38
N THR A 4 -42.12 19.84 -13.55
CA THR A 4 -41.44 19.24 -12.42
C THR A 4 -40.64 18.01 -12.92
N PRO A 5 -39.34 17.91 -12.65
CA PRO A 5 -38.60 16.72 -13.03
C PRO A 5 -39.14 15.48 -12.30
N SER A 6 -39.35 14.39 -13.04
CA SER A 6 -39.88 13.13 -12.50
C SER A 6 -38.80 12.25 -11.81
N PHE A 7 -37.60 12.81 -11.56
CA PHE A 7 -36.53 12.08 -10.90
C PHE A 7 -36.26 12.64 -9.50
N ASP A 8 -35.82 11.78 -8.59
CA ASP A 8 -35.37 12.16 -7.25
C ASP A 8 -33.90 12.58 -7.29
N PRO A 9 -33.57 13.90 -7.11
CA PRO A 9 -32.21 14.39 -7.13
C PRO A 9 -31.34 13.75 -6.02
N ASP A 10 -31.93 13.41 -4.90
CA ASP A 10 -31.22 12.78 -3.78
C ASP A 10 -30.90 11.30 -4.08
N ALA A 11 -31.75 10.61 -4.83
CA ALA A 11 -31.41 9.26 -5.32
C ALA A 11 -30.23 9.27 -6.27
N ILE A 12 -30.17 10.25 -7.19
CA ILE A 12 -29.03 10.42 -8.08
C ILE A 12 -27.76 10.73 -7.29
N ARG A 13 -27.84 11.65 -6.34
CA ARG A 13 -26.72 12.02 -5.49
C ARG A 13 -26.17 10.81 -4.72
N ARG A 14 -27.05 10.03 -4.08
CA ARG A 14 -26.65 8.80 -3.38
C ARG A 14 -25.97 7.80 -4.31
N ALA A 15 -26.51 7.60 -5.52
CA ALA A 15 -25.92 6.68 -6.49
C ALA A 15 -24.53 7.14 -6.97
N VAL A 16 -24.32 8.45 -7.17
CA VAL A 16 -23.01 9.01 -7.53
C VAL A 16 -22.00 8.82 -6.41
N TYR A 17 -22.36 9.16 -5.17
CA TYR A 17 -21.44 8.99 -4.03
C TYR A 17 -21.09 7.51 -3.81
N ALA A 18 -22.03 6.60 -3.91
CA ALA A 18 -21.76 5.17 -3.79
C ALA A 18 -20.75 4.67 -4.85
N ARG A 19 -20.79 5.22 -6.06
CA ARG A 19 -19.81 4.90 -7.11
C ARG A 19 -18.43 5.50 -6.84
N VAL A 20 -18.38 6.73 -6.31
CA VAL A 20 -17.12 7.38 -5.90
C VAL A 20 -16.45 6.56 -4.80
N ASP A 21 -17.21 6.15 -3.78
CA ASP A 21 -16.70 5.32 -2.69
C ASP A 21 -16.17 3.96 -3.20
N ALA A 22 -16.86 3.32 -4.14
CA ALA A 22 -16.41 2.06 -4.73
C ALA A 22 -15.10 2.22 -5.52
N VAL A 23 -14.93 3.34 -6.23
CA VAL A 23 -13.67 3.65 -6.94
C VAL A 23 -12.54 3.92 -5.94
N GLU A 24 -12.80 4.66 -4.87
CA GLU A 24 -11.79 4.88 -3.83
C GLU A 24 -11.36 3.57 -3.16
N GLU A 25 -12.27 2.67 -2.85
CA GLU A 25 -11.96 1.34 -2.31
C GLU A 25 -11.09 0.54 -3.28
N ALA A 26 -11.41 0.56 -4.58
CA ALA A 26 -10.60 -0.10 -5.60
C ALA A 26 -9.18 0.49 -5.68
N ILE A 27 -9.03 1.81 -5.57
CA ILE A 27 -7.72 2.47 -5.52
C ILE A 27 -6.94 2.01 -4.27
N VAL A 28 -7.58 1.93 -3.10
CA VAL A 28 -6.95 1.41 -1.88
C VAL A 28 -6.44 -0.01 -2.09
N GLU A 29 -7.23 -0.88 -2.73
CA GLU A 29 -6.79 -2.25 -3.06
C GLU A 29 -5.60 -2.26 -4.02
N ALA A 30 -5.57 -1.40 -5.03
CA ALA A 30 -4.41 -1.25 -5.92
C ALA A 30 -3.13 -0.91 -5.16
N TYR A 31 -3.20 0.04 -4.23
CA TYR A 31 -2.05 0.39 -3.37
C TYR A 31 -1.62 -0.76 -2.47
N LYS A 32 -2.56 -1.54 -1.90
CA LYS A 32 -2.24 -2.73 -1.10
C LYS A 32 -1.50 -3.76 -1.93
N VAL A 33 -1.98 -4.08 -3.13
CA VAL A 33 -1.37 -5.08 -4.02
C VAL A 33 0.02 -4.64 -4.45
N ALA A 34 0.19 -3.42 -4.92
CA ALA A 34 1.48 -2.88 -5.34
C ALA A 34 2.50 -2.86 -4.17
N ALA A 35 2.07 -2.41 -2.98
CA ALA A 35 2.92 -2.41 -1.79
C ALA A 35 3.35 -3.83 -1.39
N LEU A 36 2.45 -4.80 -1.45
CA LEU A 36 2.75 -6.19 -1.14
C LEU A 36 3.72 -6.82 -2.15
N LYS A 37 3.55 -6.53 -3.45
CA LYS A 37 4.50 -6.95 -4.50
C LYS A 37 5.90 -6.41 -4.21
N MET A 38 6.02 -5.13 -3.83
CA MET A 38 7.29 -4.50 -3.47
C MET A 38 7.93 -5.13 -2.22
N VAL A 39 7.16 -5.36 -1.15
CA VAL A 39 7.64 -6.03 0.07
C VAL A 39 8.17 -7.42 -0.24
N ARG A 40 7.45 -8.20 -1.04
CA ARG A 40 7.88 -9.55 -1.45
C ARG A 40 9.20 -9.51 -2.22
N ARG A 41 9.36 -8.58 -3.17
CA ARG A 41 10.64 -8.40 -3.89
C ARG A 41 11.77 -8.05 -2.93
N ALA A 42 11.56 -7.11 -2.01
CA ALA A 42 12.57 -6.71 -1.03
C ALA A 42 13.00 -7.88 -0.13
N LYS A 43 12.05 -8.71 0.33
CA LYS A 43 12.36 -9.90 1.14
C LYS A 43 13.06 -11.01 0.38
N GLN A 44 12.91 -11.06 -0.94
CA GLN A 44 13.54 -12.07 -1.79
C GLN A 44 14.97 -11.72 -2.19
N THR A 45 15.46 -10.50 -1.92
CA THR A 45 16.84 -10.15 -2.24
C THR A 45 17.81 -11.00 -1.40
N ASN A 46 18.91 -11.45 -2.02
CA ASN A 46 19.93 -12.26 -1.39
C ASN A 46 21.29 -11.54 -1.32
N THR A 47 21.27 -10.21 -1.37
CA THR A 47 22.48 -9.39 -1.38
C THR A 47 23.16 -9.33 -0.01
N TYR A 48 22.44 -9.60 1.06
CA TYR A 48 22.94 -9.61 2.44
C TYR A 48 22.53 -10.88 3.21
N LYS A 49 23.28 -11.19 4.27
CA LYS A 49 23.01 -12.31 5.16
C LYS A 49 22.28 -11.81 6.42
N ASP A 50 21.02 -12.19 6.58
CA ASP A 50 20.21 -11.86 7.76
C ASP A 50 20.31 -12.98 8.81
N GLN A 51 21.30 -12.87 9.68
CA GLN A 51 21.62 -13.94 10.66
C GLN A 51 20.55 -14.13 11.73
N THR A 52 19.89 -13.06 12.15
CA THR A 52 18.87 -13.09 13.22
C THR A 52 17.45 -13.01 12.71
N HIS A 53 17.30 -12.91 11.40
CA HIS A 53 16.02 -12.66 10.70
C HIS A 53 15.32 -11.34 11.09
N LYS A 54 16.02 -10.45 11.80
CA LYS A 54 15.47 -9.17 12.23
C LYS A 54 15.26 -8.22 11.07
N LEU A 55 16.24 -8.10 10.16
CA LEU A 55 16.20 -7.15 9.06
C LEU A 55 15.05 -7.47 8.09
N ARG A 56 14.96 -8.71 7.60
CA ARG A 56 13.89 -9.12 6.69
C ARG A 56 12.52 -9.06 7.33
N SER A 57 12.41 -9.42 8.62
CA SER A 57 11.16 -9.31 9.36
C SER A 57 10.72 -7.85 9.57
N SER A 58 11.65 -6.89 9.53
CA SER A 58 11.35 -5.46 9.62
C SER A 58 10.90 -4.83 8.30
N ILE A 59 10.96 -5.60 7.19
CA ILE A 59 10.47 -5.14 5.89
C ILE A 59 8.97 -5.40 5.82
N GLY A 60 8.20 -4.37 5.54
CA GLY A 60 6.76 -4.46 5.43
C GLY A 60 6.14 -3.16 4.97
N CYS A 61 4.82 -3.11 5.00
CA CYS A 61 4.08 -1.94 4.58
C CYS A 61 2.86 -1.66 5.46
N VAL A 62 2.43 -0.41 5.46
CA VAL A 62 1.11 0.03 5.95
C VAL A 62 0.41 0.83 4.85
N VAL A 63 -0.92 0.72 4.78
CA VAL A 63 -1.74 1.54 3.89
C VAL A 63 -2.76 2.29 4.73
N PHE A 64 -2.83 3.58 4.51
CA PHE A 64 -3.80 4.48 5.14
C PHE A 64 -4.76 5.02 4.09
N HIS A 65 -6.01 5.14 4.46
CA HIS A 65 -7.04 5.81 3.69
C HIS A 65 -7.71 6.87 4.55
N ARG A 66 -7.65 8.13 4.12
CA ARG A 66 -8.21 9.29 4.85
C ARG A 66 -7.77 9.32 6.32
N GLY A 67 -6.47 9.14 6.57
CA GLY A 67 -5.87 9.17 7.89
C GLY A 67 -6.11 7.92 8.77
N ARG A 68 -6.78 6.88 8.27
CA ARG A 68 -6.99 5.62 8.98
C ARG A 68 -6.17 4.50 8.38
N GLU A 69 -5.51 3.72 9.23
CA GLU A 69 -4.85 2.48 8.79
C GLU A 69 -5.91 1.47 8.35
N VAL A 70 -5.82 1.05 7.08
CA VAL A 70 -6.75 0.09 6.47
C VAL A 70 -6.08 -1.24 6.14
N TYR A 71 -4.74 -1.27 6.14
CA TYR A 71 -3.97 -2.46 5.89
C TYR A 71 -2.57 -2.34 6.48
N ASN A 72 -2.03 -3.46 6.96
CA ASN A 72 -0.60 -3.61 7.23
C ASN A 72 -0.15 -5.03 6.88
N TYR A 73 1.11 -5.16 6.51
CA TYR A 73 1.73 -6.45 6.29
C TYR A 73 3.18 -6.41 6.77
N PHE A 74 3.42 -7.14 7.85
CA PHE A 74 4.74 -7.44 8.39
C PHE A 74 4.75 -8.91 8.81
N GLU A 75 5.53 -9.71 8.13
CA GLU A 75 5.64 -11.13 8.39
C GLU A 75 7.02 -11.44 8.97
N GLY A 76 7.02 -12.12 10.10
CA GLY A 76 8.25 -12.58 10.73
C GLY A 76 8.85 -13.77 9.95
N GLU A 77 10.13 -13.66 9.63
CA GLU A 77 10.90 -14.73 8.96
C GLU A 77 11.36 -15.83 9.94
N GLY A 78 10.82 -15.84 11.17
CA GLY A 78 11.32 -16.68 12.24
C GLY A 78 12.63 -16.18 12.84
N GLY A 79 13.46 -17.09 13.33
CA GLY A 79 14.75 -16.74 13.92
C GLY A 79 14.64 -16.04 15.28
N GLU A 80 15.82 -15.73 15.86
CA GLU A 80 15.92 -15.22 17.24
C GLU A 80 15.26 -13.84 17.43
N LYS A 81 15.33 -12.98 16.41
CA LYS A 81 14.85 -11.59 16.48
C LYS A 81 13.80 -11.23 15.42
N GLY A 82 13.12 -12.22 14.85
CA GLY A 82 12.10 -11.98 13.83
C GLY A 82 10.93 -11.15 14.36
N SER A 83 10.41 -11.48 15.54
CA SER A 83 9.30 -10.72 16.16
C SER A 83 9.69 -9.28 16.54
N GLU A 84 10.93 -9.07 16.98
CA GLU A 84 11.48 -7.74 17.23
C GLU A 84 11.53 -6.92 15.92
N GLY A 85 11.97 -7.54 14.83
CA GLY A 85 11.98 -6.92 13.50
C GLY A 85 10.59 -6.47 13.05
N VAL A 86 9.58 -7.33 13.18
CA VAL A 86 8.17 -7.00 12.87
C VAL A 86 7.71 -5.79 13.68
N SER A 87 7.96 -5.77 14.99
CA SER A 87 7.54 -4.67 15.86
C SER A 87 8.22 -3.34 15.50
N GLU A 88 9.52 -3.36 15.24
CA GLU A 88 10.29 -2.16 14.83
C GLU A 88 9.81 -1.67 13.46
N GLY A 89 9.61 -2.57 12.50
CA GLY A 89 9.13 -2.24 11.16
C GLY A 89 7.77 -1.57 11.18
N LEU A 90 6.81 -2.16 11.87
CA LEU A 90 5.45 -1.63 11.96
C LEU A 90 5.41 -0.28 12.69
N ALA A 91 6.13 -0.12 13.79
CA ALA A 91 6.20 1.15 14.51
C ALA A 91 6.83 2.26 13.65
N TYR A 92 7.87 1.93 12.91
CA TYR A 92 8.52 2.88 12.00
C TYR A 92 7.59 3.30 10.85
N ALA A 93 6.92 2.35 10.20
CA ALA A 93 5.98 2.63 9.11
C ALA A 93 4.82 3.54 9.56
N ARG A 94 4.26 3.29 10.73
CA ARG A 94 3.19 4.12 11.31
C ARG A 94 3.65 5.53 11.62
N ARG A 95 4.88 5.69 12.11
CA ARG A 95 5.47 7.01 12.34
C ARG A 95 5.61 7.79 11.03
N VAL A 96 6.19 7.18 10.00
CA VAL A 96 6.34 7.81 8.68
C VAL A 96 4.98 8.18 8.09
N ALA A 97 3.99 7.31 8.20
CA ALA A 97 2.63 7.60 7.75
C ALA A 97 2.01 8.80 8.46
N SER A 98 2.22 8.93 9.78
CA SER A 98 1.72 10.07 10.57
C SER A 98 2.37 11.40 10.16
N GLU A 99 3.64 11.38 9.77
CA GLU A 99 4.38 12.55 9.28
C GLU A 99 3.93 12.98 7.87
N ALA A 100 3.39 12.06 7.06
CA ALA A 100 2.90 12.35 5.72
C ALA A 100 1.58 13.14 5.68
N GLY A 101 0.88 13.23 6.82
CA GLY A 101 -0.39 13.94 6.98
C GLY A 101 -1.58 13.20 6.37
N GLU A 102 -2.73 13.88 6.36
CA GLU A 102 -3.96 13.33 5.80
C GLU A 102 -3.97 13.47 4.26
N ARG A 103 -3.94 12.35 3.59
CA ARG A 103 -4.09 12.22 2.12
C ARG A 103 -5.16 11.19 1.82
N ALA A 104 -5.66 11.18 0.57
CA ALA A 104 -6.67 10.22 0.16
C ALA A 104 -6.21 8.77 0.40
N VAL A 105 -5.05 8.40 -0.15
CA VAL A 105 -4.40 7.10 0.08
C VAL A 105 -2.91 7.32 0.29
N ILE A 106 -2.34 6.62 1.27
CA ILE A 106 -0.91 6.58 1.55
C ILE A 106 -0.50 5.13 1.70
N ALA A 107 0.50 4.69 0.93
CA ALA A 107 1.21 3.46 1.18
C ALA A 107 2.63 3.79 1.65
N VAL A 108 3.03 3.24 2.78
CA VAL A 108 4.38 3.37 3.33
C VAL A 108 5.01 1.99 3.38
N ILE A 109 6.12 1.83 2.68
CA ILE A 109 6.90 0.61 2.64
C ILE A 109 8.25 0.90 3.30
N VAL A 110 8.66 0.08 4.24
CA VAL A 110 9.86 0.31 5.04
C VAL A 110 10.68 -0.95 5.24
N ALA A 111 11.98 -0.74 5.53
CA ALA A 111 12.85 -1.67 6.24
C ALA A 111 13.18 -1.02 7.59
N GLY A 112 12.40 -1.34 8.62
CA GLY A 112 12.36 -0.57 9.88
C GLY A 112 13.46 -0.92 10.89
N ALA A 113 14.31 -1.92 10.64
CA ALA A 113 15.44 -2.21 11.50
C ALA A 113 16.43 -1.03 11.52
N ARG A 114 16.88 -0.62 12.71
CA ARG A 114 17.73 0.56 12.90
C ARG A 114 19.01 0.56 12.07
N TYR A 115 19.51 -0.60 11.72
CA TYR A 115 20.73 -0.76 10.92
C TYR A 115 20.46 -0.99 9.42
N ALA A 116 19.20 -0.98 8.97
CA ALA A 116 18.86 -1.20 7.57
C ALA A 116 19.57 -0.22 6.63
N LEU A 117 19.59 1.07 6.97
CA LEU A 117 20.29 2.10 6.22
C LEU A 117 21.82 1.84 6.15
N TYR A 118 22.41 1.32 7.22
CA TYR A 118 23.84 0.99 7.24
C TYR A 118 24.16 -0.17 6.31
N VAL A 119 23.27 -1.18 6.25
CA VAL A 119 23.45 -2.32 5.31
C VAL A 119 23.33 -1.81 3.87
N GLU A 120 22.36 -0.98 3.58
CA GLU A 120 22.18 -0.37 2.26
C GLU A 120 23.37 0.52 1.84
N ALA A 121 23.90 1.33 2.76
CA ALA A 121 25.05 2.18 2.55
C ALA A 121 26.35 1.40 2.25
N ARG A 122 26.40 0.12 2.57
CA ARG A 122 27.48 -0.80 2.22
C ARG A 122 27.35 -1.45 0.84
N GLY A 123 26.36 -1.05 0.06
CA GLY A 123 26.10 -1.56 -1.29
C GLY A 123 25.25 -2.83 -1.33
N TYR A 124 24.62 -3.20 -0.22
CA TYR A 124 23.65 -4.30 -0.19
C TYR A 124 22.24 -3.74 -0.44
N ASP A 125 21.50 -4.42 -1.30
CA ASP A 125 20.10 -4.04 -1.58
C ASP A 125 19.16 -4.60 -0.50
N VAL A 126 18.66 -3.73 0.35
CA VAL A 126 17.67 -4.08 1.38
C VAL A 126 16.25 -3.81 0.85
N ILE A 127 16.02 -2.62 0.31
CA ILE A 127 14.71 -2.17 -0.15
C ILE A 127 14.76 -1.35 -1.44
N THR A 128 15.87 -0.65 -1.71
CA THR A 128 15.99 0.30 -2.81
C THR A 128 15.71 -0.33 -4.17
N GLY A 129 16.27 -1.50 -4.46
CA GLY A 129 16.06 -2.20 -5.74
C GLY A 129 14.60 -2.57 -5.99
N SER A 130 13.85 -2.88 -4.92
CA SER A 130 12.44 -3.22 -5.04
C SER A 130 11.54 -2.01 -5.35
N THR A 131 12.02 -0.78 -5.11
CA THR A 131 11.25 0.45 -5.36
C THR A 131 11.04 0.70 -6.84
N TYR A 132 12.00 0.28 -7.69
CA TYR A 132 11.94 0.53 -9.13
C TYR A 132 10.73 -0.11 -9.83
N GLY A 133 10.25 -1.23 -9.33
CA GLY A 133 9.07 -1.90 -9.89
C GLY A 133 7.74 -1.41 -9.32
N PHE A 134 7.74 -0.57 -8.28
CA PHE A 134 6.50 -0.14 -7.64
C PHE A 134 5.59 0.72 -8.55
N PRO A 135 6.11 1.69 -9.33
CA PRO A 135 5.26 2.47 -10.23
C PRO A 135 4.56 1.62 -11.28
N ASP A 136 5.27 0.63 -11.85
CA ASP A 136 4.70 -0.27 -12.86
C ASP A 136 3.64 -1.18 -12.26
N ASP A 137 3.89 -1.74 -11.07
CA ASP A 137 2.90 -2.53 -10.35
C ASP A 137 1.63 -1.73 -10.04
N LEU A 138 1.78 -0.49 -9.58
CA LEU A 138 0.64 0.37 -9.28
C LEU A 138 -0.12 0.74 -10.55
N GLN A 139 0.59 1.03 -11.64
CA GLN A 139 -0.04 1.33 -12.94
C GLN A 139 -0.85 0.15 -13.45
N GLU A 140 -0.30 -1.07 -13.38
CA GLU A 140 -1.01 -2.30 -13.75
C GLU A 140 -2.34 -2.44 -13.00
N GLU A 141 -2.33 -2.26 -11.68
CA GLU A 141 -3.55 -2.35 -10.86
C GLU A 141 -4.54 -1.21 -11.19
N MET A 142 -4.05 0.01 -11.46
CA MET A 142 -4.90 1.13 -11.86
C MET A 142 -5.55 0.89 -13.24
N ASP A 143 -4.84 0.30 -14.18
CA ASP A 143 -5.37 -0.06 -15.50
C ASP A 143 -6.50 -1.10 -15.39
N LEU A 144 -6.36 -2.09 -14.50
CA LEU A 144 -7.41 -3.06 -14.22
C LEU A 144 -8.68 -2.40 -13.66
N ILE A 145 -8.53 -1.41 -12.79
CA ILE A 145 -9.65 -0.63 -12.26
C ILE A 145 -10.34 0.15 -13.39
N ALA A 146 -9.55 0.83 -14.23
CA ALA A 146 -10.07 1.62 -15.34
C ALA A 146 -10.85 0.76 -16.34
N GLU A 147 -10.34 -0.44 -16.65
CA GLU A 147 -11.04 -1.41 -17.49
C GLU A 147 -12.36 -1.88 -16.88
N GLY A 148 -12.35 -2.20 -15.58
CA GLY A 148 -13.58 -2.59 -14.84
C GLY A 148 -14.64 -1.49 -14.87
N ILE A 149 -14.25 -0.22 -14.70
CA ILE A 149 -15.16 0.92 -14.76
C ILE A 149 -15.74 1.08 -16.18
N LYS A 150 -14.90 0.98 -17.23
CA LYS A 150 -15.35 1.07 -18.63
C LYS A 150 -16.37 0.00 -18.97
N GLN A 151 -16.16 -1.25 -18.52
CA GLN A 151 -17.09 -2.35 -18.73
C GLN A 151 -18.44 -2.09 -18.07
N GLN A 152 -18.44 -1.55 -16.83
CA GLN A 152 -19.67 -1.21 -16.12
C GLN A 152 -20.45 -0.06 -16.78
N LEU A 153 -19.74 0.93 -17.35
CA LEU A 153 -20.36 2.05 -18.06
C LEU A 153 -20.84 1.65 -19.46
N GLY A 154 -20.18 0.71 -20.12
CA GLY A 154 -20.57 0.22 -21.45
C GLY A 154 -21.80 -0.70 -21.46
N THR A 155 -22.27 -1.13 -20.29
CA THR A 155 -23.46 -1.95 -20.11
C THR A 155 -24.73 -1.13 -19.74
N LEU A 156 -24.62 0.21 -19.70
CA LEU A 156 -25.73 1.15 -19.52
C LEU A 156 -26.19 1.72 -20.85
#